data_cc653f2b83dfc5e310be6fb154af4e8e
#
_entry.id   cc653f2b83dfc5e310be6fb154af4e8e
#
_cell.length_a   1.000
_cell.length_b   1.000
_cell.length_c   1.000
_cell.angle_alpha   90.00
_cell.angle_beta   90.00
_cell.angle_gamma   90.00
#
_symmetry.space_group_name_H-M   'P 1'
#
loop_
_entity.id
_entity.type
_entity.pdbx_description
1 polymer ?
#
loop_
_entity_poly.entity_id
_entity_poly.type
_entity_poly.pdbx_seq_one_letter_code
_entity_poly.pdbx_strand_id
1 'polypeptide(L)'
;MKRLSLVAVALLASACSAIPNAGPVVQGPRVDVLRNDGYVRVIARPPIAKMTPDALVRGFLAASASVADGDETARLYLTADASRAWNPQKLTVVYDAAALTVVVDRGDSVRITAPKIGSIDARRRYTTADAGSTMSDDLKLEKVDGEWRIASAPQALYLGEGDVARSFRAYPVFFYNSDFSRLVPEYVLLPIGGGSLATQLMKAMLGGPNTVYGNAIRSAIPNGTQLAFRLVSVEGVTASVSLAPSVLETTPKQRDDMVGQIVWTLSSLTDVAIVRVLVDGQPFVVPSGRATHMLADYPELDPAYAAAQPGLVYVRGQRVLDYAGNERVLVSSGDPMSAAALSRDRTLEAVILKARKLLYISTDGRALQPVAAGRDLAKPQFTADNRLWFVDREADGGLRTWDANSGVLQVQTGLPPGARILDYAIAPDQTRIALIVNDGAATTLRLGVIDTAADGRRVLALMRVEQRLTAITSVTWSAMNQLVVLGSAGAVALQPIQVTLPTGAVSVLGGPANAVSLSAAVGQPIVVGDQAGQLWEYDGGRWTASVLGNAPNYII
;
A
#
# COMPACT_ATOMS: atom_id res chain seq x y z
N MET A 1 18.83 28.63 -69.08
CA MET A 1 19.12 28.97 -67.64
C MET A 1 17.91 28.99 -66.74
N LYS A 2 16.67 29.28 -67.17
CA LYS A 2 15.46 29.30 -66.33
C LYS A 2 14.88 27.93 -65.92
N ARG A 3 15.25 26.83 -66.57
CA ARG A 3 14.77 25.47 -66.26
C ARG A 3 15.64 24.72 -65.19
N LEU A 4 16.91 25.10 -65.01
CA LEU A 4 17.79 24.50 -64.01
C LEU A 4 17.52 25.07 -62.59
N SER A 5 17.05 26.33 -62.52
CA SER A 5 16.73 26.95 -61.24
C SER A 5 15.47 26.37 -60.57
N LEU A 6 14.52 25.84 -61.36
CA LEU A 6 13.29 25.23 -60.79
C LEU A 6 13.52 23.82 -60.20
N VAL A 7 14.49 23.07 -60.73
CA VAL A 7 14.83 21.74 -60.22
C VAL A 7 15.62 21.84 -58.90
N ALA A 8 16.45 22.87 -58.75
CA ALA A 8 17.21 23.09 -57.51
C ALA A 8 16.31 23.53 -56.34
N VAL A 9 15.22 24.27 -56.58
CA VAL A 9 14.24 24.67 -55.54
C VAL A 9 13.33 23.50 -55.15
N ALA A 10 13.01 22.57 -56.04
CA ALA A 10 12.21 21.38 -55.73
C ALA A 10 12.99 20.33 -54.90
N LEU A 11 14.33 20.28 -54.99
CA LEU A 11 15.18 19.37 -54.21
C LEU A 11 15.47 19.86 -52.79
N LEU A 12 15.29 21.16 -52.52
CA LEU A 12 15.43 21.72 -51.16
C LEU A 12 14.15 21.66 -50.30
N ALA A 13 12.98 21.37 -50.92
CA ALA A 13 11.71 21.25 -50.22
C ALA A 13 11.40 19.84 -49.69
N SER A 14 12.23 18.83 -50.03
CA SER A 14 12.01 17.43 -49.59
C SER A 14 12.86 16.98 -48.38
N ALA A 15 13.58 17.91 -47.73
CA ALA A 15 14.47 17.59 -46.60
C ALA A 15 13.85 17.70 -45.20
N CYS A 16 12.55 17.95 -45.07
CA CYS A 16 11.89 18.14 -43.77
C CYS A 16 10.72 17.19 -43.57
N SER A 17 10.92 15.85 -43.64
CA SER A 17 9.94 14.91 -43.09
C SER A 17 10.51 13.53 -42.76
N ALA A 18 11.65 13.46 -42.13
CA ALA A 18 12.07 12.23 -41.45
C ALA A 18 11.88 12.42 -39.93
N ILE A 19 10.63 12.36 -39.47
CA ILE A 19 10.34 12.04 -38.10
C ILE A 19 10.62 10.54 -37.97
N PRO A 20 11.56 10.10 -37.11
CA PRO A 20 11.79 8.67 -36.94
C PRO A 20 10.55 8.05 -36.26
N ASN A 21 9.80 7.28 -37.04
CA ASN A 21 8.63 6.54 -36.54
C ASN A 21 9.01 5.22 -35.84
N ALA A 22 10.27 4.98 -35.50
CA ALA A 22 10.73 3.78 -34.85
C ALA A 22 11.90 4.12 -33.92
N GLY A 23 11.56 4.41 -32.67
CA GLY A 23 12.43 4.30 -31.50
C GLY A 23 11.82 3.27 -30.55
N PRO A 24 12.63 2.54 -29.76
CA PRO A 24 12.07 1.68 -28.75
C PRO A 24 11.16 2.52 -27.85
N VAL A 25 9.89 2.12 -27.74
CA VAL A 25 8.97 2.70 -26.75
C VAL A 25 9.51 2.28 -25.38
N VAL A 26 10.29 3.14 -24.76
CA VAL A 26 10.62 2.99 -23.34
C VAL A 26 9.33 3.36 -22.61
N GLN A 27 8.57 2.36 -22.20
CA GLN A 27 7.52 2.57 -21.21
C GLN A 27 8.23 3.03 -19.94
N GLY A 28 8.12 4.31 -19.64
CA GLY A 28 8.43 4.82 -18.31
C GLY A 28 7.60 4.07 -17.25
N PRO A 29 8.03 4.05 -15.97
CA PRO A 29 7.25 3.45 -14.92
C PRO A 29 5.83 4.03 -15.03
N ARG A 30 4.82 3.14 -15.06
CA ARG A 30 3.42 3.55 -14.93
C ARG A 30 3.28 4.16 -13.56
N VAL A 31 3.35 5.47 -13.49
CA VAL A 31 2.78 6.18 -12.35
C VAL A 31 1.30 5.84 -12.41
N ASP A 32 0.78 5.13 -11.42
CA ASP A 32 -0.65 5.03 -11.21
C ASP A 32 -1.15 6.46 -11.05
N VAL A 33 -1.58 7.04 -12.15
CA VAL A 33 -2.28 8.33 -12.13
C VAL A 33 -3.53 8.03 -11.31
N LEU A 34 -3.53 8.49 -10.07
CA LEU A 34 -4.73 8.49 -9.24
C LEU A 34 -5.82 9.07 -10.12
N ARG A 35 -6.74 8.20 -10.56
CA ARG A 35 -7.89 8.63 -11.38
C ARG A 35 -8.48 9.80 -10.62
N ASN A 36 -8.58 10.91 -11.28
CA ASN A 36 -9.28 12.09 -10.78
C ASN A 36 -10.77 11.77 -10.83
N ASP A 37 -11.19 10.85 -9.95
CA ASP A 37 -12.59 10.54 -9.72
C ASP A 37 -13.18 11.83 -9.19
N GLY A 38 -14.11 12.40 -9.96
CA GLY A 38 -14.65 13.73 -9.74
C GLY A 38 -14.98 13.97 -8.27
N TYR A 39 -14.32 14.95 -7.68
CA TYR A 39 -14.54 15.37 -6.29
C TYR A 39 -16.00 15.75 -6.10
N VAL A 40 -16.76 14.93 -5.40
CA VAL A 40 -18.12 15.25 -4.96
C VAL A 40 -18.00 16.07 -3.68
N ARG A 41 -18.09 17.39 -3.82
CA ARG A 41 -18.09 18.31 -2.68
C ARG A 41 -19.35 18.06 -1.84
N VAL A 42 -19.17 17.53 -0.64
CA VAL A 42 -20.24 17.50 0.37
C VAL A 42 -20.39 18.91 0.91
N ILE A 43 -21.54 19.54 0.62
CA ILE A 43 -21.85 20.88 1.15
C ILE A 43 -22.49 20.66 2.54
N ALA A 44 -21.76 21.01 3.58
CA ALA A 44 -22.28 21.04 4.93
C ALA A 44 -23.44 22.07 5.04
N ARG A 45 -24.49 21.70 5.77
CA ARG A 45 -25.62 22.61 6.06
C ARG A 45 -25.54 23.05 7.51
N PRO A 46 -25.77 24.33 7.82
CA PRO A 46 -25.87 24.80 9.20
C PRO A 46 -27.13 24.25 9.89
N PRO A 47 -27.19 24.27 11.24
CA PRO A 47 -28.39 23.90 11.95
C PRO A 47 -29.55 24.85 11.59
N ILE A 48 -30.75 24.28 11.47
CA ILE A 48 -31.97 25.04 11.22
C ILE A 48 -32.78 25.18 12.52
N ALA A 49 -33.69 26.16 12.56
CA ALA A 49 -34.53 26.39 13.73
C ALA A 49 -35.42 25.18 14.06
N LYS A 50 -35.65 24.94 15.35
CA LYS A 50 -36.54 23.89 15.89
C LYS A 50 -36.13 22.46 15.57
N MET A 51 -34.82 22.20 15.40
CA MET A 51 -34.33 20.84 15.26
C MET A 51 -34.60 20.00 16.52
N THR A 52 -35.02 18.75 16.33
CA THR A 52 -35.05 17.76 17.43
C THR A 52 -33.65 17.33 17.80
N PRO A 53 -33.42 16.84 19.03
CA PRO A 53 -32.11 16.38 19.50
C PRO A 53 -31.42 15.39 18.55
N ASP A 54 -32.15 14.40 18.03
CA ASP A 54 -31.62 13.42 17.08
C ASP A 54 -31.27 14.03 15.72
N ALA A 55 -32.12 14.94 15.22
CA ALA A 55 -31.86 15.67 13.97
C ALA A 55 -30.63 16.58 14.07
N LEU A 56 -30.45 17.25 15.24
CA LEU A 56 -29.28 18.08 15.51
C LEU A 56 -27.99 17.24 15.46
N VAL A 57 -27.97 16.08 16.13
CA VAL A 57 -26.79 15.20 16.15
C VAL A 57 -26.50 14.60 14.78
N ARG A 58 -27.51 14.17 14.04
CA ARG A 58 -27.34 13.73 12.64
C ARG A 58 -26.81 14.86 11.74
N GLY A 59 -27.30 16.07 11.94
CA GLY A 59 -26.80 17.26 11.23
C GLY A 59 -25.33 17.54 11.55
N PHE A 60 -24.93 17.45 12.81
CA PHE A 60 -23.53 17.58 13.24
C PHE A 60 -22.63 16.54 12.58
N LEU A 61 -23.03 15.26 12.59
CA LEU A 61 -22.25 14.19 11.95
C LEU A 61 -22.13 14.42 10.42
N ALA A 62 -23.23 14.82 9.78
CA ALA A 62 -23.21 15.15 8.35
C ALA A 62 -22.35 16.39 8.02
N ALA A 63 -22.37 17.43 8.87
CA ALA A 63 -21.54 18.61 8.72
C ALA A 63 -20.04 18.26 8.94
N SER A 64 -19.74 17.35 9.86
CA SER A 64 -18.40 16.84 10.10
C SER A 64 -17.78 16.12 8.89
N ALA A 65 -18.59 15.61 7.98
CA ALA A 65 -18.14 14.97 6.75
C ALA A 65 -17.65 15.97 5.67
N SER A 66 -17.89 17.27 5.86
CA SER A 66 -17.43 18.34 4.96
C SER A 66 -16.07 18.85 5.38
N VAL A 67 -15.02 18.10 5.10
CA VAL A 67 -13.63 18.42 5.49
C VAL A 67 -13.10 19.69 4.80
N ALA A 68 -13.72 20.11 3.71
CA ALA A 68 -13.27 21.24 2.88
C ALA A 68 -13.51 22.62 3.52
N ASP A 69 -14.44 22.73 4.48
CA ASP A 69 -14.74 23.99 5.19
C ASP A 69 -14.00 24.17 6.52
N GLY A 70 -13.06 23.27 6.83
CA GLY A 70 -12.26 23.35 8.06
C GLY A 70 -13.07 23.13 9.35
N ASP A 71 -14.15 22.37 9.28
CA ASP A 71 -15.08 22.07 10.38
C ASP A 71 -15.94 23.28 10.83
N GLU A 72 -15.93 24.41 10.11
CA GLU A 72 -16.67 25.63 10.51
C GLU A 72 -18.16 25.36 10.63
N THR A 73 -18.77 24.68 9.65
CA THR A 73 -20.19 24.36 9.70
C THR A 73 -20.53 23.39 10.84
N ALA A 74 -19.70 22.38 11.12
CA ALA A 74 -19.91 21.48 12.25
C ALA A 74 -19.88 22.21 13.60
N ARG A 75 -19.04 23.23 13.73
CA ARG A 75 -18.96 24.05 14.95
C ARG A 75 -20.25 24.85 15.25
N LEU A 76 -21.06 25.16 14.24
CA LEU A 76 -22.35 25.84 14.44
C LEU A 76 -23.38 24.97 15.18
N TYR A 77 -23.18 23.67 15.22
CA TYR A 77 -24.02 22.72 15.99
C TYR A 77 -23.65 22.67 17.47
N LEU A 78 -22.48 23.21 17.84
CA LEU A 78 -21.97 23.19 19.20
C LEU A 78 -22.32 24.50 19.95
N THR A 79 -22.32 24.44 21.27
CA THR A 79 -22.28 25.67 22.07
C THR A 79 -20.95 26.40 21.89
N ALA A 80 -20.88 27.68 22.26
CA ALA A 80 -19.64 28.45 22.15
C ALA A 80 -18.46 27.80 22.91
N ASP A 81 -18.73 27.24 24.10
CA ASP A 81 -17.71 26.59 24.91
C ASP A 81 -17.30 25.24 24.33
N ALA A 82 -18.27 24.43 23.91
CA ALA A 82 -17.98 23.16 23.25
C ALA A 82 -17.22 23.36 21.93
N SER A 83 -17.57 24.37 21.13
CA SER A 83 -16.89 24.72 19.89
C SER A 83 -15.41 25.10 20.12
N ARG A 84 -15.10 25.86 21.18
CA ARG A 84 -13.72 26.21 21.53
C ARG A 84 -12.90 25.01 22.02
N ALA A 85 -13.55 24.12 22.77
CA ALA A 85 -12.91 22.94 23.35
C ALA A 85 -12.74 21.78 22.35
N TRP A 86 -13.60 21.70 21.33
CA TRP A 86 -13.62 20.57 20.39
C TRP A 86 -12.41 20.58 19.44
N ASN A 87 -11.65 19.49 19.46
CA ASN A 87 -10.51 19.26 18.56
C ASN A 87 -10.76 18.02 17.67
N PRO A 88 -11.33 18.22 16.47
CA PRO A 88 -11.62 17.14 15.52
C PRO A 88 -10.36 16.52 14.91
N GLN A 89 -9.20 17.19 14.97
CA GLN A 89 -7.96 16.70 14.36
C GLN A 89 -7.22 15.68 15.23
N LYS A 90 -7.62 15.50 16.48
CA LYS A 90 -6.99 14.58 17.42
C LYS A 90 -7.18 13.12 17.00
N LEU A 91 -8.39 12.80 16.54
CA LEU A 91 -8.79 11.46 16.13
C LEU A 91 -9.93 11.56 15.13
N THR A 92 -9.92 10.75 14.07
CA THR A 92 -11.11 10.50 13.26
C THR A 92 -11.56 9.07 13.48
N VAL A 93 -12.79 8.88 13.91
CA VAL A 93 -13.44 7.56 14.02
C VAL A 93 -14.16 7.27 12.71
N VAL A 94 -13.81 6.16 12.09
CA VAL A 94 -14.44 5.69 10.85
C VAL A 94 -15.45 4.60 11.19
N TYR A 95 -16.70 4.77 10.76
CA TYR A 95 -17.78 3.88 11.11
C TYR A 95 -18.64 3.47 9.90
N ASP A 96 -19.42 2.40 10.08
CA ASP A 96 -20.44 1.98 9.12
C ASP A 96 -21.67 2.90 9.23
N ALA A 97 -21.80 3.84 8.31
CA ALA A 97 -22.89 4.81 8.30
C ALA A 97 -24.28 4.18 8.07
N ALA A 98 -24.35 3.02 7.40
CA ALA A 98 -25.61 2.32 7.16
C ALA A 98 -26.20 1.71 8.44
N ALA A 99 -25.34 1.38 9.40
CA ALA A 99 -25.71 0.80 10.70
C ALA A 99 -25.72 1.82 11.84
N LEU A 100 -25.65 3.15 11.55
CA LEU A 100 -25.67 4.18 12.56
C LEU A 100 -27.02 4.28 13.26
N THR A 101 -27.03 4.11 14.57
CA THR A 101 -28.17 4.38 15.43
C THR A 101 -27.96 5.68 16.23
N VAL A 102 -29.01 6.49 16.34
CA VAL A 102 -29.02 7.74 17.10
C VAL A 102 -30.23 7.68 18.02
N VAL A 103 -29.99 7.60 19.32
CA VAL A 103 -31.05 7.41 20.34
C VAL A 103 -31.01 8.57 21.32
N VAL A 104 -32.15 9.22 21.50
CA VAL A 104 -32.32 10.27 22.52
C VAL A 104 -32.51 9.59 23.88
N ASP A 105 -31.59 9.85 24.82
CA ASP A 105 -31.68 9.41 26.21
C ASP A 105 -31.97 10.64 27.09
N ARG A 106 -33.07 10.58 27.90
CA ARG A 106 -33.47 11.61 28.87
C ARG A 106 -33.63 13.05 28.35
N GLY A 107 -33.85 13.26 27.06
CA GLY A 107 -34.19 14.56 26.46
C GLY A 107 -33.03 15.52 26.20
N ASP A 108 -31.95 15.44 26.95
CA ASP A 108 -30.76 16.30 26.84
C ASP A 108 -29.46 15.55 26.51
N SER A 109 -29.56 14.25 26.30
CA SER A 109 -28.44 13.39 25.91
C SER A 109 -28.84 12.55 24.68
N VAL A 110 -27.95 12.45 23.73
CA VAL A 110 -28.13 11.63 22.52
C VAL A 110 -26.97 10.68 22.40
N ARG A 111 -27.28 9.38 22.36
CA ARG A 111 -26.30 8.32 22.14
C ARG A 111 -26.21 8.00 20.64
N ILE A 112 -24.99 7.98 20.14
CA ILE A 112 -24.66 7.47 18.81
C ILE A 112 -23.97 6.11 18.94
N THR A 113 -24.36 5.13 18.13
CA THR A 113 -23.75 3.80 18.10
C THR A 113 -23.67 3.28 16.68
N ALA A 114 -22.52 2.75 16.28
CA ALA A 114 -22.34 2.08 15.00
C ALA A 114 -21.15 1.10 15.05
N PRO A 115 -21.07 0.11 14.15
CA PRO A 115 -19.86 -0.67 13.96
C PRO A 115 -18.67 0.23 13.60
N LYS A 116 -17.56 0.08 14.32
CA LYS A 116 -16.32 0.81 14.04
C LYS A 116 -15.52 0.08 12.97
N ILE A 117 -15.18 0.75 11.89
CA ILE A 117 -14.39 0.22 10.78
C ILE A 117 -12.90 0.48 11.01
N GLY A 118 -12.55 1.66 11.52
CA GLY A 118 -11.17 2.05 11.78
C GLY A 118 -11.06 3.42 12.44
N SER A 119 -9.84 3.93 12.45
CA SER A 119 -9.56 5.29 12.94
C SER A 119 -8.37 5.90 12.21
N ILE A 120 -8.35 7.24 12.11
CA ILE A 120 -7.23 8.02 11.59
C ILE A 120 -6.69 8.86 12.75
N ASP A 121 -5.41 8.68 13.09
CA ASP A 121 -4.77 9.41 14.19
C ASP A 121 -4.40 10.86 13.80
N ALA A 122 -3.86 11.61 14.76
CA ALA A 122 -3.40 12.99 14.54
C ALA A 122 -2.24 13.08 13.53
N ARG A 123 -1.53 11.97 13.27
CA ARG A 123 -0.48 11.86 12.24
C ARG A 123 -1.03 11.39 10.90
N ARG A 124 -2.36 11.34 10.75
CA ARG A 124 -3.06 10.92 9.53
C ARG A 124 -2.88 9.45 9.14
N ARG A 125 -2.52 8.60 10.08
CA ARG A 125 -2.38 7.15 9.89
C ARG A 125 -3.71 6.45 10.16
N TYR A 126 -4.07 5.57 9.25
CA TYR A 126 -5.25 4.73 9.39
C TYR A 126 -4.91 3.45 10.15
N THR A 127 -5.79 3.06 11.05
CA THR A 127 -5.75 1.76 11.72
C THR A 127 -7.11 1.11 11.60
N THR A 128 -7.15 -0.12 11.07
CA THR A 128 -8.37 -0.94 11.00
C THR A 128 -8.79 -1.34 12.42
N ALA A 129 -10.07 -1.24 12.72
CA ALA A 129 -10.59 -1.66 14.01
C ALA A 129 -10.64 -3.21 14.10
N ASP A 130 -10.64 -3.74 15.32
CA ASP A 130 -10.85 -5.17 15.54
C ASP A 130 -12.26 -5.60 15.15
N ALA A 131 -12.42 -6.85 14.75
CA ALA A 131 -13.72 -7.39 14.36
C ALA A 131 -14.72 -7.28 15.51
N GLY A 132 -15.93 -6.81 15.20
CA GLY A 132 -16.99 -6.60 16.18
C GLY A 132 -16.82 -5.33 17.03
N SER A 133 -15.79 -4.51 16.78
CA SER A 133 -15.64 -3.22 17.44
C SER A 133 -16.82 -2.30 17.13
N THR A 134 -17.28 -1.62 18.16
CA THR A 134 -18.39 -0.67 18.09
C THR A 134 -17.94 0.70 18.62
N MET A 135 -18.28 1.76 17.95
CA MET A 135 -18.27 3.10 18.56
C MET A 135 -19.57 3.31 19.34
N SER A 136 -19.47 3.90 20.51
CA SER A 136 -20.63 4.28 21.32
C SER A 136 -20.26 5.52 22.14
N ASP A 137 -20.88 6.65 21.84
CA ASP A 137 -20.59 7.93 22.47
C ASP A 137 -21.88 8.67 22.82
N ASP A 138 -21.88 9.39 23.95
CA ASP A 138 -22.97 10.21 24.42
C ASP A 138 -22.65 11.70 24.17
N LEU A 139 -23.53 12.38 23.45
CA LEU A 139 -23.48 13.82 23.22
C LEU A 139 -24.48 14.52 24.13
N LYS A 140 -24.00 15.43 24.99
CA LYS A 140 -24.88 16.24 25.84
C LYS A 140 -25.36 17.46 25.06
N LEU A 141 -26.62 17.79 25.25
CA LEU A 141 -27.27 18.91 24.60
C LEU A 141 -27.76 19.93 25.63
N GLU A 142 -27.80 21.18 25.24
CA GLU A 142 -28.45 22.26 25.99
C GLU A 142 -29.18 23.22 25.04
N LYS A 143 -30.09 24.01 25.58
CA LYS A 143 -30.80 25.05 24.81
C LYS A 143 -30.08 26.37 24.93
N VAL A 144 -29.69 26.92 23.80
CA VAL A 144 -29.17 28.28 23.66
C VAL A 144 -30.19 29.09 22.85
N ASP A 145 -30.74 30.14 23.43
CA ASP A 145 -31.81 30.98 22.83
C ASP A 145 -33.04 30.15 22.37
N GLY A 146 -33.38 29.11 23.14
CA GLY A 146 -34.51 28.22 22.83
C GLY A 146 -34.20 27.10 21.85
N GLU A 147 -33.07 27.10 21.19
CA GLU A 147 -32.61 26.12 20.19
C GLU A 147 -31.61 25.12 20.78
N TRP A 148 -31.71 23.85 20.39
CA TRP A 148 -30.77 22.84 20.83
C TRP A 148 -29.35 23.08 20.27
N ARG A 149 -28.33 22.88 21.11
CA ARG A 149 -26.91 22.85 20.73
C ARG A 149 -26.20 21.72 21.49
N ILE A 150 -25.14 21.18 20.93
CA ILE A 150 -24.30 20.17 21.58
C ILE A 150 -23.38 20.87 22.56
N ALA A 151 -23.57 20.60 23.85
CA ALA A 151 -22.78 21.19 24.95
C ALA A 151 -21.50 20.37 25.23
N SER A 152 -21.49 19.07 24.88
CA SER A 152 -20.30 18.21 25.02
C SER A 152 -20.26 17.22 23.88
N ALA A 153 -19.19 17.24 23.10
CA ALA A 153 -18.86 16.31 22.05
C ALA A 153 -17.51 15.63 22.33
N PRO A 154 -17.32 14.35 21.96
CA PRO A 154 -16.03 13.70 22.01
C PRO A 154 -14.97 14.43 21.18
N GLN A 155 -13.70 14.34 21.61
CA GLN A 155 -12.55 14.96 20.94
C GLN A 155 -12.15 14.15 19.70
N ALA A 156 -13.09 14.01 18.78
CA ALA A 156 -12.96 13.23 17.56
C ALA A 156 -13.82 13.80 16.43
N LEU A 157 -13.44 13.49 15.21
CA LEU A 157 -14.25 13.61 14.01
C LEU A 157 -14.92 12.24 13.75
N TYR A 158 -16.19 12.22 13.38
CA TYR A 158 -16.91 10.99 13.04
C TYR A 158 -17.23 10.99 11.55
N LEU A 159 -16.69 10.02 10.82
CA LEU A 159 -16.87 9.90 9.37
C LEU A 159 -17.40 8.51 9.00
N GLY A 160 -18.40 8.45 8.17
CA GLY A 160 -18.75 7.21 7.50
C GLY A 160 -17.63 6.74 6.57
N GLU A 161 -17.50 5.43 6.37
CA GLU A 161 -16.47 4.87 5.46
C GLU A 161 -16.55 5.52 4.06
N GLY A 162 -17.76 5.73 3.54
CA GLY A 162 -17.98 6.40 2.26
C GLY A 162 -17.53 7.87 2.25
N ASP A 163 -17.57 8.56 3.40
CA ASP A 163 -17.09 9.94 3.52
C ASP A 163 -15.56 9.98 3.46
N VAL A 164 -14.89 9.04 4.14
CA VAL A 164 -13.43 8.90 4.05
C VAL A 164 -13.01 8.63 2.61
N ALA A 165 -13.65 7.71 1.92
CA ALA A 165 -13.35 7.39 0.53
C ALA A 165 -13.51 8.59 -0.43
N ARG A 166 -14.49 9.48 -0.16
CA ARG A 166 -14.73 10.68 -0.98
C ARG A 166 -13.80 11.84 -0.63
N SER A 167 -13.50 12.03 0.66
CA SER A 167 -12.87 13.25 1.17
C SER A 167 -11.38 13.13 1.44
N PHE A 168 -10.82 11.92 1.45
CA PHE A 168 -9.40 11.67 1.71
C PHE A 168 -8.74 10.91 0.57
N ARG A 169 -7.43 11.08 0.44
CA ARG A 169 -6.57 10.28 -0.44
C ARG A 169 -5.37 9.76 0.36
N ALA A 170 -4.97 8.55 0.02
CA ALA A 170 -3.77 7.93 0.58
C ALA A 170 -2.54 8.43 -0.18
N TYR A 171 -1.56 8.97 0.55
CA TYR A 171 -0.28 9.38 0.00
C TYR A 171 0.84 8.62 0.69
N PRO A 172 1.86 8.14 -0.05
CA PRO A 172 3.01 7.50 0.55
C PRO A 172 3.93 8.52 1.21
N VAL A 173 4.40 8.19 2.39
CA VAL A 173 5.54 8.81 3.05
C VAL A 173 6.60 7.75 3.15
N PHE A 174 7.75 7.98 2.54
CA PHE A 174 8.79 6.97 2.46
C PHE A 174 9.74 7.02 3.64
N PHE A 175 10.03 5.86 4.20
CA PHE A 175 11.02 5.63 5.24
C PHE A 175 11.96 4.53 4.80
N TYR A 176 13.08 4.34 5.50
CA TYR A 176 14.01 3.26 5.22
C TYR A 176 13.65 1.99 6.01
N ASN A 177 13.99 0.84 5.46
CA ASN A 177 14.10 -0.40 6.21
C ASN A 177 15.27 -0.32 7.22
N SER A 178 15.44 -1.34 8.07
CA SER A 178 16.36 -1.28 9.20
C SER A 178 17.84 -1.12 8.82
N ASP A 179 18.25 -1.57 7.64
CA ASP A 179 19.63 -1.50 7.12
C ASP A 179 19.88 -0.34 6.15
N PHE A 180 18.90 0.52 5.94
CA PHE A 180 18.95 1.67 5.00
C PHE A 180 19.21 1.29 3.54
N SER A 181 18.90 0.07 3.14
CA SER A 181 19.08 -0.38 1.74
C SER A 181 17.88 -0.05 0.84
N ARG A 182 16.67 0.17 1.40
CA ARG A 182 15.44 0.35 0.62
C ARG A 182 14.47 1.31 1.29
N LEU A 183 13.68 1.99 0.46
CA LEU A 183 12.55 2.77 0.92
C LEU A 183 11.29 1.90 1.05
N VAL A 184 10.55 2.16 2.11
CA VAL A 184 9.30 1.49 2.48
C VAL A 184 8.20 2.54 2.57
N PRO A 185 7.11 2.45 1.79
CA PRO A 185 6.02 3.40 1.88
C PRO A 185 5.14 3.12 3.10
N GLU A 186 4.92 4.16 3.88
CA GLU A 186 3.85 4.26 4.89
C GLU A 186 2.79 5.22 4.37
N TYR A 187 1.51 4.83 4.38
CA TYR A 187 0.45 5.65 3.79
C TYR A 187 -0.23 6.52 4.84
N VAL A 188 -0.37 7.80 4.52
CA VAL A 188 -1.15 8.77 5.30
C VAL A 188 -2.39 9.19 4.53
N LEU A 189 -3.50 9.37 5.23
CA LEU A 189 -4.76 9.83 4.66
C LEU A 189 -4.86 11.36 4.79
N LEU A 190 -4.69 12.05 3.69
CA LEU A 190 -4.78 13.51 3.66
C LEU A 190 -6.11 13.96 3.04
N PRO A 191 -6.74 15.01 3.59
CA PRO A 191 -8.00 15.53 3.06
C PRO A 191 -7.78 16.23 1.71
N ILE A 192 -8.72 16.03 0.80
CA ILE A 192 -8.76 16.70 -0.49
C ILE A 192 -9.11 18.19 -0.24
N GLY A 193 -8.29 19.11 -0.75
CA GLY A 193 -8.47 20.55 -0.56
C GLY A 193 -8.00 21.10 0.80
N GLY A 194 -7.36 20.29 1.63
CA GLY A 194 -6.90 20.64 2.98
C GLY A 194 -5.60 21.47 3.06
N GLY A 195 -5.29 22.31 2.06
CA GLY A 195 -4.06 23.12 1.99
C GLY A 195 -2.91 22.41 1.28
N SER A 196 -1.66 22.93 1.42
CA SER A 196 -0.49 22.40 0.73
C SER A 196 -0.20 20.93 1.07
N LEU A 197 -0.39 20.02 0.11
CA LEU A 197 -0.10 18.58 0.26
C LEU A 197 1.39 18.37 0.55
N ALA A 198 2.29 19.08 -0.12
CA ALA A 198 3.73 19.00 0.13
C ALA A 198 4.07 19.31 1.59
N THR A 199 3.42 20.31 2.18
CA THR A 199 3.60 20.63 3.60
C THR A 199 3.07 19.55 4.52
N GLN A 200 1.91 18.96 4.20
CA GLN A 200 1.31 17.89 5.00
C GLN A 200 2.17 16.63 4.96
N LEU A 201 2.69 16.25 3.79
CA LEU A 201 3.60 15.12 3.63
C LEU A 201 4.90 15.33 4.40
N MET A 202 5.51 16.51 4.29
CA MET A 202 6.72 16.82 5.07
C MET A 202 6.46 16.75 6.58
N LYS A 203 5.34 17.26 7.07
CA LYS A 203 4.97 17.13 8.50
C LYS A 203 4.79 15.69 8.93
N ALA A 204 4.15 14.86 8.10
CA ALA A 204 3.99 13.44 8.37
C ALA A 204 5.35 12.73 8.43
N MET A 205 6.25 13.01 7.48
CA MET A 205 7.62 12.46 7.43
C MET A 205 8.46 12.87 8.64
N LEU A 206 8.45 14.17 9.00
CA LEU A 206 9.17 14.68 10.18
C LEU A 206 8.63 14.12 11.50
N GLY A 207 7.39 13.65 11.52
CA GLY A 207 6.82 12.91 12.63
C GLY A 207 7.41 11.51 12.85
N GLY A 208 8.26 11.04 11.92
CA GLY A 208 8.90 9.72 11.95
C GLY A 208 7.95 8.57 11.57
N PRO A 209 8.45 7.34 11.41
CA PRO A 209 7.66 6.15 11.08
C PRO A 209 6.72 5.76 12.22
N ASN A 210 5.76 4.88 11.92
CA ASN A 210 4.87 4.34 12.95
C ASN A 210 5.67 3.52 13.96
N THR A 211 5.50 3.86 15.24
CA THR A 211 6.25 3.25 16.34
C THR A 211 5.98 1.75 16.52
N VAL A 212 4.86 1.24 15.99
CA VAL A 212 4.55 -0.20 16.02
C VAL A 212 5.56 -1.06 15.24
N TYR A 213 6.26 -0.47 14.28
CA TYR A 213 7.29 -1.16 13.49
C TYR A 213 8.65 -1.26 14.20
N GLY A 214 8.78 -0.63 15.38
CA GLY A 214 10.05 -0.60 16.13
C GLY A 214 11.19 -0.09 15.26
N ASN A 215 12.30 -0.82 15.23
CA ASN A 215 13.48 -0.48 14.43
C ASN A 215 13.46 -1.08 13.01
N ALA A 216 12.43 -1.82 12.63
CA ALA A 216 12.34 -2.41 11.28
C ALA A 216 12.13 -1.34 10.21
N ILE A 217 11.52 -0.19 10.59
CA ILE A 217 11.39 0.99 9.72
C ILE A 217 12.01 2.19 10.41
N ARG A 218 12.88 2.92 9.70
CA ARG A 218 13.69 4.01 10.22
C ARG A 218 13.62 5.26 9.33
N SER A 219 13.84 6.41 9.91
CA SER A 219 14.01 7.67 9.17
C SER A 219 15.48 8.02 9.08
N ALA A 220 15.93 8.50 7.91
CA ALA A 220 17.23 9.15 7.78
C ALA A 220 17.24 10.54 8.42
N ILE A 221 16.07 11.16 8.56
CA ILE A 221 15.91 12.48 9.17
C ILE A 221 16.00 12.35 10.69
N PRO A 222 16.87 13.11 11.36
CA PRO A 222 16.99 13.09 12.82
C PRO A 222 15.67 13.42 13.51
N ASN A 223 15.40 12.75 14.61
CA ASN A 223 14.23 13.04 15.43
C ASN A 223 14.26 14.49 15.93
N GLY A 224 13.08 15.15 15.89
CA GLY A 224 12.97 16.55 16.30
C GLY A 224 13.32 17.57 15.24
N THR A 225 13.74 17.14 14.03
CA THR A 225 13.90 18.04 12.88
C THR A 225 12.59 18.75 12.58
N GLN A 226 12.67 20.05 12.33
CA GLN A 226 11.52 20.90 12.03
C GLN A 226 11.69 21.58 10.68
N LEU A 227 10.57 21.99 10.08
CA LEU A 227 10.58 22.93 8.98
C LEU A 227 10.97 24.32 9.51
N ALA A 228 11.89 25.02 8.82
CA ALA A 228 12.25 26.40 9.16
C ALA A 228 11.08 27.36 8.90
N PHE A 229 10.24 27.07 7.91
CA PHE A 229 9.00 27.80 7.61
C PHE A 229 7.79 26.88 7.73
N ARG A 230 6.62 27.46 8.03
CA ARG A 230 5.38 26.68 8.24
C ARG A 230 4.89 25.96 6.99
N LEU A 231 5.34 26.37 5.81
CA LEU A 231 4.89 25.87 4.51
C LEU A 231 6.09 25.43 3.66
N VAL A 232 5.89 24.35 2.90
CA VAL A 232 6.72 23.99 1.76
C VAL A 232 6.16 24.70 0.55
N SER A 233 6.99 25.55 -0.11
CA SER A 233 6.56 26.23 -1.32
C SER A 233 6.69 25.30 -2.52
N VAL A 234 5.68 25.33 -3.41
CA VAL A 234 5.74 24.67 -4.71
C VAL A 234 5.56 25.73 -5.78
N GLU A 235 6.60 25.92 -6.58
CA GLU A 235 6.64 26.91 -7.68
C GLU A 235 6.89 26.17 -8.99
N GLY A 236 5.91 26.22 -9.90
CA GLY A 236 5.91 25.38 -11.08
C GLY A 236 5.89 23.90 -10.66
N VAL A 237 6.96 23.18 -10.97
CA VAL A 237 7.14 21.75 -10.60
C VAL A 237 8.20 21.56 -9.50
N THR A 238 8.67 22.64 -8.87
CA THR A 238 9.74 22.61 -7.86
C THR A 238 9.17 22.81 -6.45
N ALA A 239 9.35 21.81 -5.60
CA ALA A 239 9.09 21.91 -4.17
C ALA A 239 10.35 22.37 -3.43
N SER A 240 10.25 23.45 -2.64
CA SER A 240 11.34 23.97 -1.81
C SER A 240 11.07 23.67 -0.34
N VAL A 241 11.91 22.82 0.26
CA VAL A 241 11.83 22.40 1.65
C VAL A 241 12.93 23.08 2.45
N SER A 242 12.57 23.97 3.37
CA SER A 242 13.52 24.59 4.28
C SER A 242 13.50 23.87 5.63
N LEU A 243 14.64 23.31 6.03
CA LEU A 243 14.81 22.60 7.29
C LEU A 243 15.55 23.48 8.31
N ALA A 244 15.31 23.21 9.59
CA ALA A 244 16.04 23.86 10.67
C ALA A 244 17.54 23.46 10.67
N PRO A 245 18.45 24.32 11.17
CA PRO A 245 19.91 24.11 11.08
C PRO A 245 20.45 22.86 11.78
N SER A 246 19.68 22.25 12.70
CA SER A 246 20.08 21.02 13.40
C SER A 246 20.46 19.86 12.48
N VAL A 247 19.98 19.88 11.22
CA VAL A 247 20.34 18.85 10.22
C VAL A 247 21.78 18.98 9.70
N LEU A 248 22.46 20.09 9.95
CA LEU A 248 23.84 20.29 9.53
C LEU A 248 24.84 19.42 10.31
N GLU A 249 24.45 18.87 11.46
CA GLU A 249 25.26 17.95 12.26
C GLU A 249 25.32 16.52 11.69
N THR A 250 24.53 16.23 10.64
CA THR A 250 24.47 14.91 10.03
C THR A 250 25.68 14.60 9.14
N THR A 251 26.02 13.31 9.01
CA THR A 251 27.09 12.87 8.10
C THR A 251 26.73 13.08 6.63
N PRO A 252 27.72 13.17 5.72
CA PRO A 252 27.46 13.31 4.29
C PRO A 252 26.52 12.20 3.74
N LYS A 253 26.72 10.94 4.12
CA LYS A 253 25.84 9.84 3.73
C LYS A 253 24.42 10.05 4.24
N GLN A 254 24.27 10.40 5.52
CA GLN A 254 22.96 10.62 6.10
C GLN A 254 22.22 11.79 5.42
N ARG A 255 22.95 12.85 4.97
CA ARG A 255 22.35 13.93 4.19
C ARG A 255 21.78 13.45 2.86
N ASP A 256 22.51 12.58 2.18
CA ASP A 256 22.05 11.97 0.93
C ASP A 256 20.83 11.11 1.15
N ASP A 257 20.85 10.23 2.16
CA ASP A 257 19.71 9.41 2.56
C ASP A 257 18.47 10.28 2.92
N MET A 258 18.67 11.39 3.64
CA MET A 258 17.60 12.34 3.98
C MET A 258 16.98 12.97 2.73
N VAL A 259 17.82 13.43 1.81
CA VAL A 259 17.34 14.05 0.56
C VAL A 259 16.64 13.02 -0.31
N GLY A 260 17.17 11.82 -0.47
CA GLY A 260 16.51 10.72 -1.17
C GLY A 260 15.13 10.42 -0.60
N GLN A 261 14.99 10.33 0.73
CA GLN A 261 13.71 10.13 1.42
C GLN A 261 12.71 11.26 1.13
N ILE A 262 13.16 12.53 1.16
CA ILE A 262 12.33 13.72 0.85
C ILE A 262 11.89 13.70 -0.61
N VAL A 263 12.82 13.42 -1.53
CA VAL A 263 12.55 13.38 -2.98
C VAL A 263 11.49 12.33 -3.29
N TRP A 264 11.65 11.09 -2.81
CA TRP A 264 10.68 10.03 -3.05
C TRP A 264 9.29 10.35 -2.49
N THR A 265 9.24 11.01 -1.32
CA THR A 265 7.96 11.39 -0.71
C THR A 265 7.27 12.50 -1.49
N LEU A 266 7.97 13.58 -1.81
CA LEU A 266 7.36 14.75 -2.47
C LEU A 266 7.06 14.49 -3.96
N SER A 267 7.88 13.70 -4.64
CA SER A 267 7.63 13.32 -6.04
C SER A 267 6.47 12.33 -6.20
N SER A 268 5.84 11.88 -5.11
CA SER A 268 4.53 11.20 -5.16
C SER A 268 3.39 12.14 -5.54
N LEU A 269 3.61 13.45 -5.46
CA LEU A 269 2.68 14.48 -5.91
C LEU A 269 2.88 14.75 -7.40
N THR A 270 1.78 14.79 -8.16
CA THR A 270 1.81 14.93 -9.62
C THR A 270 2.32 16.30 -10.11
N ASP A 271 2.31 17.29 -9.22
CA ASP A 271 2.79 18.65 -9.47
C ASP A 271 4.22 18.89 -8.98
N VAL A 272 4.93 17.86 -8.47
CA VAL A 272 6.32 17.95 -8.00
C VAL A 272 7.22 17.01 -8.79
N ALA A 273 8.10 17.57 -9.61
CA ALA A 273 9.13 16.84 -10.33
C ALA A 273 10.55 17.12 -9.80
N ILE A 274 10.75 18.29 -9.19
CA ILE A 274 12.04 18.77 -8.67
C ILE A 274 11.88 19.10 -7.18
N VAL A 275 12.85 18.69 -6.39
CA VAL A 275 12.91 19.01 -4.96
C VAL A 275 14.19 19.78 -4.68
N ARG A 276 14.07 20.86 -3.92
CA ARG A 276 15.16 21.65 -3.39
C ARG A 276 15.11 21.62 -1.87
N VAL A 277 16.19 21.18 -1.23
CA VAL A 277 16.31 21.22 0.23
C VAL A 277 17.23 22.36 0.62
N LEU A 278 16.78 23.20 1.54
CA LEU A 278 17.46 24.39 1.99
C LEU A 278 17.67 24.35 3.52
N VAL A 279 18.77 24.94 3.98
CA VAL A 279 19.02 25.26 5.39
C VAL A 279 19.54 26.70 5.45
N ASP A 280 18.93 27.56 6.26
CA ASP A 280 19.24 28.99 6.34
C ASP A 280 19.26 29.70 4.97
N GLY A 281 18.35 29.28 4.07
CA GLY A 281 18.22 29.84 2.72
C GLY A 281 19.29 29.34 1.72
N GLN A 282 20.25 28.52 2.15
CA GLN A 282 21.28 27.94 1.28
C GLN A 282 20.95 26.50 0.91
N PRO A 283 21.36 26.02 -0.27
CA PRO A 283 21.20 24.60 -0.64
C PRO A 283 21.83 23.69 0.40
N PHE A 284 21.07 22.65 0.82
CA PHE A 284 21.58 21.61 1.72
C PHE A 284 22.57 20.73 0.95
N VAL A 285 23.83 20.81 1.31
CA VAL A 285 24.92 20.16 0.57
C VAL A 285 24.92 18.65 0.83
N VAL A 286 24.78 17.88 -0.25
CA VAL A 286 24.89 16.42 -0.31
C VAL A 286 26.17 16.03 -1.07
N PRO A 287 26.66 14.77 -0.95
CA PRO A 287 27.89 14.31 -1.62
C PRO A 287 27.93 14.55 -3.13
N SER A 288 26.79 14.50 -3.81
CA SER A 288 26.69 14.76 -5.25
C SER A 288 26.94 16.25 -5.62
N GLY A 289 26.90 17.18 -4.67
CA GLY A 289 27.02 18.61 -4.89
C GLY A 289 25.80 19.26 -5.58
N ARG A 290 24.72 18.52 -5.81
CA ARG A 290 23.50 19.04 -6.47
C ARG A 290 22.73 19.97 -5.54
N ALA A 291 22.18 21.05 -6.11
CA ALA A 291 21.28 21.97 -5.41
C ALA A 291 19.80 21.63 -5.60
N THR A 292 19.49 20.80 -6.60
CA THR A 292 18.14 20.32 -6.94
C THR A 292 18.19 18.82 -7.19
N HIS A 293 17.11 18.13 -6.88
CA HIS A 293 17.02 16.67 -6.90
C HIS A 293 15.72 16.21 -7.56
N MET A 294 15.76 15.08 -8.22
CA MET A 294 14.61 14.42 -8.83
C MET A 294 14.68 12.90 -8.61
N LEU A 295 13.60 12.18 -8.87
CA LEU A 295 13.56 10.71 -8.69
C LEU A 295 14.69 9.99 -9.42
N ALA A 296 15.03 10.46 -10.62
CA ALA A 296 16.12 9.87 -11.43
C ALA A 296 17.51 9.97 -10.80
N ASP A 297 17.68 10.80 -9.76
CA ASP A 297 18.94 10.91 -9.01
C ASP A 297 19.10 9.80 -7.95
N TYR A 298 18.01 9.08 -7.61
CA TYR A 298 17.95 8.05 -6.57
C TYR A 298 17.26 6.77 -7.06
N PRO A 299 17.68 6.19 -8.20
CA PRO A 299 17.02 5.00 -8.77
C PRO A 299 17.16 3.76 -7.89
N GLU A 300 18.24 3.66 -7.10
CA GLU A 300 18.50 2.55 -6.19
C GLU A 300 17.53 2.51 -5.01
N LEU A 301 16.87 3.64 -4.70
CA LEU A 301 15.87 3.75 -3.63
C LEU A 301 14.45 3.37 -4.08
N ASP A 302 14.25 3.02 -5.37
CA ASP A 302 12.94 2.64 -5.89
C ASP A 302 12.36 1.46 -5.09
N PRO A 303 11.27 1.67 -4.32
CA PRO A 303 10.66 0.62 -3.54
C PRO A 303 9.96 -0.44 -4.40
N ALA A 304 9.60 -0.08 -5.63
CA ALA A 304 9.01 -0.99 -6.60
C ALA A 304 10.06 -1.67 -7.46
N TYR A 305 11.33 -1.65 -7.03
CA TYR A 305 12.46 -2.18 -7.79
C TYR A 305 12.12 -3.52 -8.47
N ALA A 306 11.49 -3.40 -9.62
CA ALA A 306 11.03 -4.54 -10.41
C ALA A 306 12.22 -5.32 -10.97
N ALA A 307 12.09 -6.63 -11.10
CA ALA A 307 13.03 -7.41 -11.90
C ALA A 307 13.11 -6.79 -13.30
N ALA A 308 14.31 -6.68 -13.86
CA ALA A 308 14.53 -6.12 -15.20
C ALA A 308 13.69 -6.84 -16.27
N GLN A 309 13.27 -8.07 -16.00
CA GLN A 309 12.33 -8.85 -16.79
C GLN A 309 11.46 -9.67 -15.83
N PRO A 310 10.31 -9.16 -15.38
CA PRO A 310 9.37 -9.95 -14.60
C PRO A 310 8.83 -11.07 -15.50
N GLY A 311 9.24 -12.31 -15.23
CA GLY A 311 8.73 -13.50 -15.89
C GLY A 311 7.61 -14.12 -15.07
N LEU A 312 6.63 -14.72 -15.74
CA LEU A 312 5.63 -15.56 -15.10
C LEU A 312 6.15 -17.01 -15.10
N VAL A 313 6.42 -17.54 -13.92
CA VAL A 313 6.76 -18.95 -13.73
C VAL A 313 5.51 -19.73 -13.36
N TYR A 314 5.31 -20.88 -13.94
CA TYR A 314 4.17 -21.77 -13.63
C TYR A 314 4.52 -23.22 -13.84
N VAL A 315 3.67 -24.11 -13.34
CA VAL A 315 3.86 -25.55 -13.37
C VAL A 315 2.91 -26.21 -14.36
N ARG A 316 3.42 -27.12 -15.17
CA ARG A 316 2.61 -28.00 -16.03
C ARG A 316 3.08 -29.45 -15.86
N GLY A 317 2.34 -30.25 -15.09
CA GLY A 317 2.68 -31.62 -14.79
C GLY A 317 4.03 -31.75 -14.07
N GLN A 318 5.03 -32.24 -14.77
CA GLN A 318 6.39 -32.48 -14.28
C GLN A 318 7.40 -31.40 -14.70
N ARG A 319 6.93 -30.24 -15.15
CA ARG A 319 7.79 -29.18 -15.70
C ARG A 319 7.49 -27.84 -15.06
N VAL A 320 8.55 -27.07 -14.82
CA VAL A 320 8.48 -25.63 -14.55
C VAL A 320 8.69 -24.89 -15.86
N LEU A 321 7.84 -23.94 -16.12
CA LEU A 321 7.82 -23.15 -17.34
C LEU A 321 7.97 -21.66 -17.01
N ASP A 322 8.78 -20.95 -17.80
CA ASP A 322 8.89 -19.50 -17.78
C ASP A 322 8.19 -18.94 -19.02
N TYR A 323 7.27 -18.00 -18.79
CA TYR A 323 6.53 -17.32 -19.85
C TYR A 323 6.97 -15.85 -19.96
N ALA A 324 8.06 -15.63 -20.66
CA ALA A 324 8.55 -14.29 -21.02
C ALA A 324 8.31 -14.02 -22.52
N GLY A 325 7.07 -14.25 -23.00
CA GLY A 325 6.68 -14.16 -24.41
C GLY A 325 6.65 -15.51 -25.14
N ASN A 326 7.57 -16.42 -24.85
CA ASN A 326 7.58 -17.80 -25.34
C ASN A 326 7.83 -18.76 -24.18
N GLU A 327 7.09 -19.86 -24.15
CA GLU A 327 7.29 -20.90 -23.13
C GLU A 327 8.70 -21.50 -23.19
N ARG A 328 9.40 -21.51 -22.07
CA ARG A 328 10.68 -22.16 -21.89
C ARG A 328 10.64 -23.09 -20.68
N VAL A 329 11.05 -24.34 -20.88
CA VAL A 329 11.20 -25.28 -19.75
C VAL A 329 12.45 -24.89 -18.97
N LEU A 330 12.28 -24.62 -17.65
CA LEU A 330 13.37 -24.32 -16.73
C LEU A 330 13.91 -25.61 -16.13
N VAL A 331 13.04 -26.39 -15.48
CA VAL A 331 13.41 -27.65 -14.82
C VAL A 331 12.33 -28.71 -15.06
N SER A 332 12.72 -29.98 -15.06
CA SER A 332 11.83 -31.14 -15.14
C SER A 332 12.15 -32.13 -14.04
N SER A 333 11.15 -32.86 -13.58
CA SER A 333 11.31 -33.96 -12.58
C SER A 333 10.57 -35.22 -13.00
N GLY A 334 10.82 -36.34 -12.30
CA GLY A 334 10.02 -37.57 -12.45
C GLY A 334 8.68 -37.52 -11.72
N ASP A 335 8.51 -36.61 -10.77
CA ASP A 335 7.30 -36.45 -9.95
C ASP A 335 6.51 -35.19 -10.36
N PRO A 336 5.19 -35.19 -10.21
CA PRO A 336 4.37 -34.01 -10.42
C PRO A 336 4.77 -32.86 -9.50
N MET A 337 4.81 -31.65 -10.05
CA MET A 337 5.13 -30.41 -9.35
C MET A 337 3.87 -29.72 -8.85
N SER A 338 3.93 -29.15 -7.64
CA SER A 338 2.81 -28.42 -7.03
C SER A 338 2.97 -26.91 -7.08
N ALA A 339 4.21 -26.40 -7.02
CA ALA A 339 4.54 -24.98 -7.12
C ALA A 339 6.01 -24.82 -7.48
N ALA A 340 6.35 -23.66 -8.03
CA ALA A 340 7.72 -23.29 -8.37
C ALA A 340 7.98 -21.80 -8.17
N ALA A 341 9.26 -21.44 -8.00
CA ALA A 341 9.74 -20.08 -8.02
C ALA A 341 11.11 -20.01 -8.70
N LEU A 342 11.41 -18.85 -9.29
CA LEU A 342 12.70 -18.54 -9.88
C LEU A 342 13.28 -17.31 -9.16
N SER A 343 14.57 -17.37 -8.80
CA SER A 343 15.25 -16.22 -8.24
C SER A 343 15.35 -15.08 -9.27
N ARG A 344 15.49 -13.87 -8.78
CA ARG A 344 15.51 -12.67 -9.62
C ARG A 344 16.67 -12.66 -10.62
N ASP A 345 17.85 -13.12 -10.21
CA ASP A 345 19.04 -13.30 -11.06
C ASP A 345 18.98 -14.57 -11.93
N ARG A 346 17.87 -15.35 -11.79
CA ARG A 346 17.61 -16.58 -12.54
C ARG A 346 18.64 -17.69 -12.31
N THR A 347 19.36 -17.64 -11.18
CA THR A 347 20.37 -18.64 -10.82
C THR A 347 19.82 -19.79 -9.97
N LEU A 348 18.69 -19.56 -9.25
CA LEU A 348 18.07 -20.56 -8.38
C LEU A 348 16.63 -20.82 -8.78
N GLU A 349 16.27 -22.07 -8.85
CA GLU A 349 14.92 -22.56 -9.09
C GLU A 349 14.44 -23.35 -7.88
N ALA A 350 13.31 -22.99 -7.29
CA ALA A 350 12.68 -23.72 -6.19
C ALA A 350 11.47 -24.47 -6.70
N VAL A 351 11.34 -25.75 -6.32
CA VAL A 351 10.24 -26.61 -6.75
C VAL A 351 9.67 -27.40 -5.58
N ILE A 352 8.36 -27.43 -5.45
CA ILE A 352 7.65 -28.25 -4.47
C ILE A 352 7.09 -29.49 -5.17
N LEU A 353 7.50 -30.67 -4.70
CA LEU A 353 7.14 -31.98 -5.24
C LEU A 353 6.36 -32.84 -4.23
N LYS A 354 5.97 -34.05 -4.68
CA LYS A 354 5.38 -35.12 -3.87
C LYS A 354 4.19 -34.68 -3.05
N ALA A 355 3.20 -34.11 -3.72
CA ALA A 355 1.98 -33.61 -3.09
C ALA A 355 2.26 -32.63 -1.92
N ARG A 356 3.16 -31.67 -2.16
CA ARG A 356 3.53 -30.57 -1.23
C ARG A 356 4.34 -31.00 0.00
N LYS A 357 5.03 -32.12 -0.05
CA LYS A 357 5.81 -32.63 1.09
C LYS A 357 7.30 -32.33 1.04
N LEU A 358 7.85 -32.09 -0.14
CA LEU A 358 9.28 -31.86 -0.32
C LEU A 358 9.54 -30.61 -1.16
N LEU A 359 10.47 -29.78 -0.69
CA LEU A 359 11.00 -28.61 -1.40
C LEU A 359 12.40 -28.92 -1.90
N TYR A 360 12.66 -28.63 -3.15
CA TYR A 360 13.94 -28.81 -3.82
C TYR A 360 14.43 -27.49 -4.39
N ILE A 361 15.75 -27.36 -4.53
CA ILE A 361 16.43 -26.29 -5.24
C ILE A 361 17.22 -26.86 -6.41
N SER A 362 17.24 -26.15 -7.53
CA SER A 362 18.16 -26.36 -8.64
C SER A 362 18.97 -25.10 -8.89
N THR A 363 20.25 -25.28 -9.26
CA THR A 363 21.16 -24.19 -9.64
C THR A 363 21.54 -24.23 -11.11
N ASP A 364 21.19 -25.29 -11.81
CA ASP A 364 21.57 -25.56 -13.21
C ASP A 364 20.41 -25.96 -14.12
N GLY A 365 19.18 -25.96 -13.58
CA GLY A 365 17.98 -26.42 -14.28
C GLY A 365 17.91 -27.94 -14.50
N ARG A 366 18.84 -28.72 -13.92
CA ARG A 366 18.94 -30.19 -14.11
C ARG A 366 18.87 -30.99 -12.84
N ALA A 367 19.71 -30.64 -11.87
CA ALA A 367 19.80 -31.37 -10.61
C ALA A 367 18.90 -30.74 -9.54
N LEU A 368 17.97 -31.52 -9.00
CA LEU A 368 17.09 -31.13 -7.91
C LEU A 368 17.67 -31.63 -6.59
N GLN A 369 18.04 -30.74 -5.69
CA GLN A 369 18.57 -31.03 -4.36
C GLN A 369 17.48 -30.77 -3.32
N PRO A 370 17.12 -31.77 -2.45
CA PRO A 370 16.12 -31.57 -1.41
C PRO A 370 16.67 -30.65 -0.33
N VAL A 371 15.87 -29.62 0.04
CA VAL A 371 16.26 -28.64 1.05
C VAL A 371 15.31 -28.59 2.24
N ALA A 372 14.04 -28.97 2.06
CA ALA A 372 13.08 -28.97 3.15
C ALA A 372 12.02 -30.07 2.98
N ALA A 373 11.50 -30.55 4.11
CA ALA A 373 10.32 -31.39 4.19
C ALA A 373 9.24 -30.72 5.05
N GLY A 374 7.97 -31.01 4.75
CA GLY A 374 6.82 -30.47 5.47
C GLY A 374 5.58 -31.34 5.26
N ARG A 375 4.45 -30.88 5.79
CA ARG A 375 3.17 -31.57 5.66
C ARG A 375 2.33 -31.02 4.51
N ASP A 376 2.30 -29.68 4.34
CA ASP A 376 1.64 -28.96 3.24
C ASP A 376 2.46 -27.72 2.84
N LEU A 377 3.59 -27.93 2.17
CA LEU A 377 4.46 -26.88 1.68
C LEU A 377 3.79 -26.11 0.54
N ALA A 378 3.91 -24.78 0.56
CA ALA A 378 3.28 -23.93 -0.43
C ALA A 378 4.10 -22.65 -0.70
N LYS A 379 3.81 -22.05 -1.85
CA LYS A 379 4.19 -20.70 -2.29
C LYS A 379 5.68 -20.39 -2.05
N PRO A 380 6.59 -21.07 -2.74
CA PRO A 380 7.99 -20.64 -2.74
C PRO A 380 8.08 -19.24 -3.37
N GLN A 381 8.86 -18.34 -2.77
CA GLN A 381 9.08 -16.98 -3.24
C GLN A 381 10.50 -16.55 -2.90
N PHE A 382 11.27 -16.11 -3.89
CA PHE A 382 12.60 -15.55 -3.64
C PHE A 382 12.53 -14.06 -3.35
N THR A 383 13.34 -13.59 -2.39
CA THR A 383 13.66 -12.18 -2.20
C THR A 383 14.88 -11.78 -3.04
N ALA A 384 15.12 -10.50 -3.18
CA ALA A 384 16.18 -9.97 -4.03
C ALA A 384 17.61 -10.39 -3.62
N ASP A 385 17.80 -10.84 -2.39
CA ASP A 385 19.04 -11.41 -1.84
C ASP A 385 19.15 -12.93 -2.05
N ASN A 386 18.33 -13.51 -2.93
CA ASN A 386 18.24 -14.95 -3.21
C ASN A 386 17.81 -15.81 -2.01
N ARG A 387 17.21 -15.22 -0.99
CA ARG A 387 16.61 -15.97 0.10
C ARG A 387 15.26 -16.51 -0.33
N LEU A 388 15.07 -17.80 -0.21
CA LEU A 388 13.79 -18.46 -0.47
C LEU A 388 12.90 -18.41 0.75
N TRP A 389 11.69 -17.90 0.60
CA TRP A 389 10.61 -17.97 1.55
C TRP A 389 9.61 -19.06 1.12
N PHE A 390 9.00 -19.73 2.08
CA PHE A 390 7.95 -20.72 1.86
C PHE A 390 7.15 -20.97 3.14
N VAL A 391 5.97 -21.54 3.00
CA VAL A 391 5.09 -21.86 4.13
C VAL A 391 4.77 -23.34 4.19
N ASP A 392 4.72 -23.91 5.41
CA ASP A 392 4.07 -25.18 5.71
C ASP A 392 2.74 -24.90 6.40
N ARG A 393 1.64 -25.03 5.68
CA ARG A 393 0.30 -24.62 6.11
C ARG A 393 -0.23 -25.42 7.30
N GLU A 394 0.31 -26.62 7.54
CA GLU A 394 -0.06 -27.47 8.65
C GLU A 394 0.86 -27.37 9.86
N ALA A 395 1.90 -26.55 9.80
CA ALA A 395 2.78 -26.29 10.92
C ALA A 395 2.38 -25.00 11.67
N ASP A 396 2.50 -25.02 12.99
CA ASP A 396 2.33 -23.82 13.80
C ASP A 396 3.35 -22.77 13.39
N GLY A 397 2.87 -21.55 13.06
CA GLY A 397 3.75 -20.48 12.59
C GLY A 397 4.60 -20.88 11.37
N GLY A 398 4.08 -21.69 10.46
CA GLY A 398 4.79 -22.44 9.43
C GLY A 398 5.55 -21.65 8.36
N LEU A 399 5.77 -20.33 8.54
CA LEU A 399 6.58 -19.51 7.64
C LEU A 399 8.06 -19.78 7.87
N ARG A 400 8.78 -20.08 6.80
CA ARG A 400 10.20 -20.48 6.82
C ARG A 400 10.98 -19.76 5.73
N THR A 401 12.29 -19.66 5.94
CA THR A 401 13.25 -19.24 4.92
C THR A 401 14.31 -20.29 4.70
N TRP A 402 14.91 -20.26 3.51
CA TRP A 402 16.11 -21.01 3.19
C TRP A 402 17.10 -20.09 2.46
N ASP A 403 18.36 -20.24 2.79
CA ASP A 403 19.49 -19.73 2.00
C ASP A 403 20.64 -20.75 2.01
N ALA A 404 21.56 -20.63 1.06
CA ALA A 404 22.66 -21.60 0.88
C ALA A 404 23.62 -21.68 2.07
N ASN A 405 23.71 -20.64 2.89
CA ASN A 405 24.65 -20.55 4.02
C ASN A 405 24.03 -21.06 5.32
N SER A 406 22.76 -20.71 5.57
CA SER A 406 22.09 -20.94 6.85
C SER A 406 21.14 -22.15 6.82
N GLY A 407 20.83 -22.69 5.63
CA GLY A 407 19.83 -23.73 5.48
C GLY A 407 18.41 -23.22 5.78
N VAL A 408 17.55 -24.12 6.27
CA VAL A 408 16.15 -23.80 6.59
C VAL A 408 16.03 -23.23 8.00
N LEU A 409 15.36 -22.10 8.13
CA LEU A 409 15.11 -21.42 9.39
C LEU A 409 13.64 -20.99 9.49
N GLN A 410 13.10 -21.03 10.70
CA GLN A 410 11.75 -20.60 10.99
C GLN A 410 11.71 -19.07 11.18
N VAL A 411 10.68 -18.43 10.60
CA VAL A 411 10.40 -17.00 10.79
C VAL A 411 9.56 -16.81 12.05
N GLN A 412 10.02 -15.95 12.94
CA GLN A 412 9.27 -15.56 14.14
C GLN A 412 8.22 -14.52 13.77
N THR A 413 6.96 -14.81 14.01
CA THR A 413 5.84 -13.93 13.62
C THR A 413 5.10 -13.33 14.81
N GLY A 414 5.37 -13.79 16.03
CA GLY A 414 4.64 -13.38 17.23
C GLY A 414 3.15 -13.77 17.22
N LEU A 415 2.74 -14.67 16.33
CA LEU A 415 1.39 -15.21 16.32
C LEU A 415 1.14 -16.10 17.53
N PRO A 416 -0.11 -16.20 18.02
CA PRO A 416 -0.44 -17.08 19.13
C PRO A 416 -0.18 -18.56 18.78
N PRO A 417 0.10 -19.41 19.79
CA PRO A 417 0.24 -20.87 19.58
C PRO A 417 -0.97 -21.45 18.87
N GLY A 418 -0.74 -22.36 17.95
CA GLY A 418 -1.78 -23.00 17.13
C GLY A 418 -2.23 -22.17 15.91
N ALA A 419 -1.82 -20.94 15.78
CA ALA A 419 -2.11 -20.15 14.58
C ALA A 419 -1.33 -20.68 13.38
N ARG A 420 -2.02 -20.81 12.24
CA ARG A 420 -1.46 -21.28 10.98
C ARG A 420 -1.40 -20.18 9.95
N ILE A 421 -0.32 -20.11 9.21
CA ILE A 421 -0.17 -19.23 8.05
C ILE A 421 -0.56 -20.05 6.82
N LEU A 422 -1.66 -19.66 6.17
CA LEU A 422 -2.19 -20.35 5.01
C LEU A 422 -1.53 -19.89 3.71
N ASP A 423 -1.19 -18.61 3.63
CA ASP A 423 -0.51 -18.00 2.49
C ASP A 423 0.19 -16.72 2.91
N TYR A 424 1.11 -16.23 2.07
CA TYR A 424 1.82 -14.99 2.31
C TYR A 424 2.23 -14.32 0.99
N ALA A 425 2.58 -13.04 1.04
CA ALA A 425 3.20 -12.34 -0.08
C ALA A 425 4.15 -11.26 0.44
N ILE A 426 5.41 -11.31 0.02
CA ILE A 426 6.39 -10.26 0.28
C ILE A 426 6.12 -9.12 -0.69
N ALA A 427 6.12 -7.89 -0.16
CA ALA A 427 5.93 -6.70 -0.98
C ALA A 427 7.14 -6.43 -1.90
N PRO A 428 6.95 -5.67 -2.98
CA PRO A 428 8.06 -5.28 -3.86
C PRO A 428 9.22 -4.58 -3.13
N ASP A 429 8.92 -3.83 -2.06
CA ASP A 429 9.93 -3.19 -1.20
C ASP A 429 10.75 -4.18 -0.34
N GLN A 430 10.45 -5.48 -0.40
CA GLN A 430 11.15 -6.55 0.33
C GLN A 430 11.11 -6.41 1.86
N THR A 431 10.28 -5.52 2.39
CA THR A 431 10.18 -5.22 3.82
C THR A 431 8.77 -5.45 4.36
N ARG A 432 7.73 -5.10 3.60
CA ARG A 432 6.35 -5.40 3.99
C ARG A 432 5.98 -6.82 3.58
N ILE A 433 5.17 -7.47 4.39
CA ILE A 433 4.66 -8.81 4.14
C ILE A 433 3.16 -8.89 4.46
N ALA A 434 2.38 -9.47 3.56
CA ALA A 434 0.99 -9.82 3.80
C ALA A 434 0.90 -11.30 4.19
N LEU A 435 0.12 -11.62 5.21
CA LEU A 435 -0.11 -12.99 5.70
C LEU A 435 -1.62 -13.28 5.73
N ILE A 436 -1.99 -14.47 5.28
CA ILE A 436 -3.30 -15.07 5.59
C ILE A 436 -3.11 -15.97 6.80
N VAL A 437 -3.72 -15.59 7.91
CA VAL A 437 -3.58 -16.26 9.20
C VAL A 437 -4.91 -16.86 9.62
N ASN A 438 -4.90 -18.14 9.96
CA ASN A 438 -5.99 -18.83 10.65
C ASN A 438 -5.57 -19.05 12.10
N ASP A 439 -6.26 -18.43 13.03
CA ASP A 439 -6.01 -18.53 14.48
C ASP A 439 -6.95 -19.51 15.20
N GLY A 440 -7.69 -20.32 14.44
CA GLY A 440 -8.69 -21.26 14.94
C GLY A 440 -10.09 -20.65 15.06
N ALA A 441 -10.21 -19.34 15.28
CA ALA A 441 -11.48 -18.63 15.35
C ALA A 441 -11.87 -18.03 13.97
N ALA A 442 -10.90 -17.49 13.24
CA ALA A 442 -11.13 -16.84 11.95
C ALA A 442 -9.90 -16.91 11.05
N THR A 443 -10.14 -16.80 9.74
CA THR A 443 -9.08 -16.54 8.75
C THR A 443 -9.03 -15.04 8.47
N THR A 444 -7.85 -14.44 8.65
CA THR A 444 -7.65 -12.99 8.57
C THR A 444 -6.51 -12.63 7.67
N LEU A 445 -6.65 -11.49 6.94
CA LEU A 445 -5.56 -10.87 6.22
C LEU A 445 -4.83 -9.89 7.14
N ARG A 446 -3.52 -10.10 7.32
CA ARG A 446 -2.67 -9.27 8.16
C ARG A 446 -1.48 -8.72 7.37
N LEU A 447 -1.09 -7.50 7.68
CA LEU A 447 0.09 -6.84 7.13
C LEU A 447 1.12 -6.66 8.25
N GLY A 448 2.36 -7.03 7.98
CA GLY A 448 3.49 -6.86 8.87
C GLY A 448 4.73 -6.35 8.16
N VAL A 449 5.81 -6.18 8.92
CA VAL A 449 7.13 -5.79 8.43
C VAL A 449 8.17 -6.84 8.80
N ILE A 450 9.04 -7.15 7.85
CA ILE A 450 10.19 -8.02 8.02
C ILE A 450 11.30 -7.19 8.69
N ASP A 451 11.76 -7.64 9.85
CA ASP A 451 12.90 -7.04 10.54
C ASP A 451 14.21 -7.62 9.99
N THR A 452 14.84 -6.89 9.08
CA THR A 452 16.07 -7.33 8.42
C THR A 452 17.31 -7.24 9.36
N ALA A 453 17.27 -6.41 10.41
CA ALA A 453 18.37 -6.29 11.37
C ALA A 453 18.60 -7.55 12.22
N ALA A 454 17.56 -8.37 12.42
CA ALA A 454 17.62 -9.63 13.14
C ALA A 454 17.71 -10.82 12.17
N ASP A 455 18.67 -10.81 11.25
CA ASP A 455 18.83 -11.81 10.20
C ASP A 455 17.61 -11.97 9.26
N GLY A 456 16.70 -11.00 9.24
CA GLY A 456 15.51 -11.01 8.39
C GLY A 456 14.48 -12.10 8.72
N ARG A 457 14.49 -12.63 9.96
CA ARG A 457 13.70 -13.82 10.33
C ARG A 457 12.61 -13.51 11.34
N ARG A 458 12.27 -12.24 11.47
CA ARG A 458 11.21 -11.79 12.35
C ARG A 458 10.25 -10.90 11.59
N VAL A 459 8.96 -11.15 11.75
CA VAL A 459 7.90 -10.28 11.26
C VAL A 459 7.28 -9.57 12.44
N LEU A 460 7.23 -8.26 12.36
CA LEU A 460 6.71 -7.38 13.41
C LEU A 460 5.38 -6.75 12.99
N ALA A 461 4.64 -6.27 13.98
CA ALA A 461 3.47 -5.41 13.80
C ALA A 461 2.39 -6.00 12.88
N LEU A 462 2.06 -7.28 13.05
CA LEU A 462 0.99 -7.92 12.28
C LEU A 462 -0.37 -7.30 12.58
N MET A 463 -0.75 -6.31 11.77
CA MET A 463 -2.03 -5.60 11.87
C MET A 463 -3.05 -6.19 10.89
N ARG A 464 -4.31 -6.26 11.32
CA ARG A 464 -5.41 -6.64 10.44
C ARG A 464 -5.61 -5.56 9.37
N VAL A 465 -5.81 -5.99 8.12
CA VAL A 465 -6.00 -5.06 6.99
C VAL A 465 -7.48 -4.82 6.71
N GLU A 466 -8.31 -5.87 6.82
CA GLU A 466 -9.73 -5.84 6.44
C GLU A 466 -10.54 -6.80 7.32
N GLN A 467 -11.80 -6.45 7.62
CA GLN A 467 -12.68 -7.21 8.52
C GLN A 467 -13.75 -8.03 7.78
N ARG A 468 -14.13 -7.63 6.56
CA ARG A 468 -15.28 -8.17 5.81
C ARG A 468 -14.92 -9.37 4.94
N LEU A 469 -13.62 -9.61 4.73
CA LEU A 469 -13.16 -10.74 3.95
C LEU A 469 -13.28 -12.03 4.75
N THR A 470 -13.81 -13.05 4.09
CA THR A 470 -13.97 -14.40 4.62
C THR A 470 -13.41 -15.42 3.63
N ALA A 471 -13.16 -16.65 4.09
CA ALA A 471 -12.65 -17.74 3.27
C ALA A 471 -11.45 -17.38 2.40
N ILE A 472 -10.53 -16.55 2.92
CA ILE A 472 -9.35 -16.10 2.19
C ILE A 472 -8.37 -17.26 2.04
N THR A 473 -7.94 -17.54 0.81
CA THR A 473 -7.06 -18.68 0.51
C THR A 473 -5.72 -18.31 -0.10
N SER A 474 -5.61 -17.15 -0.78
CA SER A 474 -4.37 -16.69 -1.39
C SER A 474 -4.25 -15.18 -1.37
N VAL A 475 -3.02 -14.65 -1.33
CA VAL A 475 -2.71 -13.22 -1.35
C VAL A 475 -1.51 -12.93 -2.23
N THR A 476 -1.51 -11.78 -2.92
CA THR A 476 -0.38 -11.26 -3.69
C THR A 476 -0.41 -9.73 -3.72
N TRP A 477 0.70 -9.10 -4.10
CA TRP A 477 0.79 -7.66 -4.32
C TRP A 477 0.63 -7.35 -5.82
N SER A 478 -0.30 -6.47 -6.16
CA SER A 478 -0.48 -5.96 -7.54
C SER A 478 0.09 -4.55 -7.72
N ALA A 479 0.20 -3.78 -6.63
CA ALA A 479 0.84 -2.47 -6.59
C ALA A 479 1.42 -2.21 -5.18
N MET A 480 2.15 -1.11 -5.01
CA MET A 480 2.75 -0.74 -3.72
C MET A 480 1.73 -0.56 -2.60
N ASN A 481 0.48 -0.22 -2.92
CA ASN A 481 -0.63 -0.05 -1.99
C ASN A 481 -1.82 -0.96 -2.28
N GLN A 482 -1.64 -2.00 -3.10
CA GLN A 482 -2.74 -2.89 -3.48
C GLN A 482 -2.35 -4.34 -3.32
N LEU A 483 -3.19 -5.05 -2.59
CA LEU A 483 -3.19 -6.50 -2.51
C LEU A 483 -4.31 -7.06 -3.38
N VAL A 484 -4.12 -8.25 -3.91
CA VAL A 484 -5.20 -9.08 -4.45
C VAL A 484 -5.28 -10.35 -3.63
N VAL A 485 -6.47 -10.74 -3.25
CA VAL A 485 -6.74 -11.98 -2.51
C VAL A 485 -7.72 -12.85 -3.27
N LEU A 486 -7.61 -14.16 -3.15
CA LEU A 486 -8.70 -15.08 -3.42
C LEU A 486 -9.49 -15.22 -2.13
N GLY A 487 -10.74 -14.79 -2.13
CA GLY A 487 -11.55 -14.77 -0.93
C GLY A 487 -13.03 -14.49 -1.25
N SER A 488 -13.83 -14.44 -0.20
CA SER A 488 -15.23 -14.06 -0.24
C SER A 488 -15.43 -12.75 0.51
N ALA A 489 -16.37 -11.91 0.04
CA ALA A 489 -16.80 -10.69 0.70
C ALA A 489 -18.32 -10.70 0.81
N GLY A 490 -18.87 -10.82 2.02
CA GLY A 490 -20.30 -10.99 2.24
C GLY A 490 -20.83 -12.28 1.61
N ALA A 491 -21.89 -12.17 0.81
CA ALA A 491 -22.53 -13.32 0.14
C ALA A 491 -21.84 -13.74 -1.18
N VAL A 492 -20.75 -13.08 -1.56
CA VAL A 492 -20.07 -13.33 -2.83
C VAL A 492 -19.16 -14.55 -2.70
N ALA A 493 -19.22 -15.47 -3.69
CA ALA A 493 -18.40 -16.67 -3.74
C ALA A 493 -16.90 -16.33 -3.83
N LEU A 494 -16.05 -17.33 -3.59
CA LEU A 494 -14.59 -17.21 -3.70
C LEU A 494 -14.15 -16.68 -5.08
N GLN A 495 -13.51 -15.53 -5.10
CA GLN A 495 -13.04 -14.85 -6.31
C GLN A 495 -11.89 -13.87 -6.02
N PRO A 496 -11.22 -13.35 -7.04
CA PRO A 496 -10.24 -12.30 -6.89
C PRO A 496 -10.86 -11.00 -6.38
N ILE A 497 -10.32 -10.50 -5.28
CA ILE A 497 -10.73 -9.26 -4.62
C ILE A 497 -9.50 -8.40 -4.42
N GLN A 498 -9.55 -7.16 -4.90
CA GLN A 498 -8.52 -6.15 -4.66
C GLN A 498 -8.76 -5.49 -3.30
N VAL A 499 -7.70 -5.33 -2.52
CA VAL A 499 -7.70 -4.66 -1.23
C VAL A 499 -6.73 -3.48 -1.29
N THR A 500 -7.25 -2.26 -1.08
CA THR A 500 -6.46 -1.02 -1.17
C THR A 500 -6.00 -0.57 0.21
N LEU A 501 -4.70 -0.34 0.38
CA LEU A 501 -4.10 0.16 1.61
C LEU A 501 -4.14 1.70 1.68
N PRO A 502 -4.19 2.30 2.87
CA PRO A 502 -4.20 1.64 4.19
C PRO A 502 -5.59 1.27 4.68
N THR A 503 -6.67 1.69 4.01
CA THR A 503 -8.06 1.59 4.51
C THR A 503 -8.64 0.19 4.49
N GLY A 504 -8.03 -0.73 3.74
CA GLY A 504 -8.60 -2.04 3.50
C GLY A 504 -9.82 -2.03 2.57
N ALA A 505 -10.03 -0.95 1.81
CA ALA A 505 -11.15 -0.86 0.88
C ALA A 505 -11.10 -2.00 -0.15
N VAL A 506 -12.23 -2.68 -0.33
CA VAL A 506 -12.33 -3.87 -1.19
C VAL A 506 -13.03 -3.55 -2.50
N SER A 507 -12.52 -4.13 -3.59
CA SER A 507 -13.13 -4.10 -4.92
C SER A 507 -13.11 -5.49 -5.53
N VAL A 508 -14.28 -6.00 -5.88
CA VAL A 508 -14.42 -7.31 -6.50
C VAL A 508 -14.02 -7.23 -7.96
N LEU A 509 -13.05 -8.03 -8.38
CA LEU A 509 -12.55 -8.06 -9.76
C LEU A 509 -13.34 -9.04 -10.64
N GLY A 510 -14.21 -9.85 -10.03
CA GLY A 510 -14.81 -11.00 -10.71
C GLY A 510 -13.74 -12.06 -11.01
N GLY A 511 -13.97 -12.92 -11.99
CA GLY A 511 -12.94 -13.84 -12.45
C GLY A 511 -13.47 -15.21 -12.84
N PRO A 512 -12.56 -16.14 -13.17
CA PRO A 512 -12.94 -17.52 -13.51
C PRO A 512 -13.56 -18.22 -12.31
N ALA A 513 -14.56 -19.04 -12.58
CA ALA A 513 -15.10 -19.96 -11.57
C ALA A 513 -14.01 -20.94 -11.12
N ASN A 514 -14.08 -21.36 -9.84
CA ASN A 514 -13.14 -22.33 -9.27
C ASN A 514 -11.65 -21.89 -9.31
N ALA A 515 -11.38 -20.61 -9.11
CA ALA A 515 -10.04 -20.08 -8.93
C ALA A 515 -9.35 -20.74 -7.72
N VAL A 516 -8.10 -21.21 -7.87
CA VAL A 516 -7.35 -21.93 -6.83
C VAL A 516 -5.96 -21.37 -6.55
N SER A 517 -5.45 -20.52 -7.46
CA SER A 517 -4.12 -19.92 -7.32
C SER A 517 -4.11 -18.50 -7.88
N LEU A 518 -3.20 -17.68 -7.36
CA LEU A 518 -3.16 -16.25 -7.66
C LEU A 518 -1.70 -15.77 -7.67
N SER A 519 -1.35 -14.97 -8.66
CA SER A 519 -0.09 -14.23 -8.69
C SER A 519 -0.29 -12.86 -9.32
N ALA A 520 0.47 -11.88 -8.86
CA ALA A 520 0.58 -10.55 -9.45
C ALA A 520 1.95 -9.95 -9.15
N ALA A 521 2.37 -9.00 -9.94
CA ALA A 521 3.52 -8.15 -9.69
C ALA A 521 3.23 -6.72 -10.17
N VAL A 522 3.98 -5.76 -9.67
CA VAL A 522 3.80 -4.34 -10.05
C VAL A 522 4.00 -4.17 -11.56
N GLY A 523 3.02 -3.56 -12.21
CA GLY A 523 3.04 -3.33 -13.65
C GLY A 523 2.78 -4.56 -14.52
N GLN A 524 2.41 -5.71 -13.91
CA GLN A 524 2.06 -6.94 -14.62
C GLN A 524 0.57 -7.25 -14.47
N PRO A 525 -0.03 -8.01 -15.41
CA PRO A 525 -1.39 -8.53 -15.26
C PRO A 525 -1.54 -9.35 -13.95
N ILE A 526 -2.73 -9.34 -13.36
CA ILE A 526 -3.06 -10.31 -12.30
C ILE A 526 -3.34 -11.65 -12.98
N VAL A 527 -2.72 -12.72 -12.49
CA VAL A 527 -2.89 -14.08 -13.03
C VAL A 527 -3.58 -14.97 -12.01
N VAL A 528 -4.62 -15.66 -12.45
CA VAL A 528 -5.36 -16.65 -11.66
C VAL A 528 -5.31 -18.00 -12.37
N GLY A 529 -5.02 -19.06 -11.63
CA GLY A 529 -5.18 -20.42 -12.09
C GLY A 529 -6.47 -21.02 -11.56
N ASP A 530 -7.23 -21.73 -12.41
CA ASP A 530 -8.43 -22.46 -12.04
C ASP A 530 -8.16 -23.96 -11.79
N GLN A 531 -9.16 -24.68 -11.30
CA GLN A 531 -9.06 -26.11 -11.02
C GLN A 531 -8.84 -26.97 -12.28
N ALA A 532 -9.20 -26.47 -13.46
CA ALA A 532 -8.99 -27.16 -14.73
C ALA A 532 -7.55 -26.99 -15.25
N GLY A 533 -6.73 -26.17 -14.59
CA GLY A 533 -5.36 -25.89 -15.02
C GLY A 533 -5.28 -24.84 -16.13
N GLN A 534 -6.29 -23.99 -16.26
CA GLN A 534 -6.23 -22.81 -17.15
C GLN A 534 -5.76 -21.61 -16.35
N LEU A 535 -4.75 -20.89 -16.86
CA LEU A 535 -4.36 -19.59 -16.36
C LEU A 535 -5.16 -18.49 -17.08
N TRP A 536 -5.59 -17.50 -16.30
CA TRP A 536 -6.37 -16.35 -16.72
C TRP A 536 -5.64 -15.08 -16.34
N GLU A 537 -5.57 -14.13 -17.26
CA GLU A 537 -4.94 -12.82 -17.05
C GLU A 537 -5.99 -11.71 -16.98
N TYR A 538 -5.80 -10.79 -16.04
CA TYR A 538 -6.62 -9.59 -15.86
C TYR A 538 -5.82 -8.35 -16.23
N ASP A 539 -6.31 -7.58 -17.17
CA ASP A 539 -5.64 -6.38 -17.72
C ASP A 539 -6.26 -5.05 -17.25
N GLY A 540 -7.00 -5.07 -16.12
CA GLY A 540 -7.64 -3.89 -15.54
C GLY A 540 -9.12 -3.73 -15.88
N GLY A 541 -9.72 -4.68 -16.58
CA GLY A 541 -11.16 -4.62 -16.91
C GLY A 541 -11.73 -5.95 -17.38
N ARG A 542 -10.90 -6.84 -17.85
CA ARG A 542 -11.33 -8.09 -18.47
C ARG A 542 -10.39 -9.25 -18.12
N TRP A 543 -10.97 -10.42 -17.92
CA TRP A 543 -10.25 -11.69 -17.79
C TRP A 543 -10.15 -12.36 -19.15
N THR A 544 -8.94 -12.77 -19.53
CA THR A 544 -8.65 -13.51 -20.76
C THR A 544 -7.93 -14.80 -20.44
N ALA A 545 -8.32 -15.89 -21.11
CA ALA A 545 -7.61 -17.16 -20.99
C ALA A 545 -6.20 -17.00 -21.62
N SER A 546 -5.18 -17.44 -20.88
CA SER A 546 -3.78 -17.39 -21.30
C SER A 546 -3.28 -18.82 -21.60
N VAL A 547 -2.38 -19.35 -20.81
CA VAL A 547 -1.75 -20.65 -21.01
C VAL A 547 -2.31 -21.73 -20.08
N LEU A 548 -2.14 -22.99 -20.44
CA LEU A 548 -2.43 -24.11 -19.53
C LEU A 548 -1.28 -24.28 -18.53
N GLY A 549 -1.60 -24.34 -17.25
CA GLY A 549 -0.64 -24.51 -16.17
C GLY A 549 -1.27 -24.27 -14.80
N ASN A 550 -0.49 -24.44 -13.75
CA ASN A 550 -0.91 -24.29 -12.36
C ASN A 550 0.10 -23.47 -11.58
N ALA A 551 -0.32 -22.98 -10.40
CA ALA A 551 0.52 -22.26 -9.46
C ALA A 551 1.38 -21.17 -10.12
N PRO A 552 0.76 -20.18 -10.80
CA PRO A 552 1.49 -19.06 -11.38
C PRO A 552 2.24 -18.30 -10.28
N ASN A 553 3.47 -17.84 -10.59
CA ASN A 553 4.30 -17.10 -9.67
C ASN A 553 5.17 -16.10 -10.44
N TYR A 554 5.02 -14.82 -10.17
CA TYR A 554 5.89 -13.81 -10.74
C TYR A 554 7.24 -13.75 -10.01
N ILE A 555 8.29 -13.48 -10.77
CA ILE A 555 9.61 -13.18 -10.25
C ILE A 555 9.57 -11.75 -9.69
N ILE A 556 9.92 -11.55 -8.41
CA ILE A 556 9.84 -10.26 -7.73
C ILE A 556 11.22 -9.74 -7.28
#